data_87cc207487056b513651930c787e58ac
#
_entry.id   87cc207487056b513651930c787e58ac
#
_cell.length_a   1.000
_cell.length_b   1.000
_cell.length_c   1.000
_cell.angle_alpha   90.00
_cell.angle_beta   90.00
_cell.angle_gamma   90.00
#
_symmetry.space_group_name_H-M   'P 1'
#
loop_
_entity.id
_entity.type
_entity.pdbx_description
1 polymer ?
#
loop_
_entity_poly.entity_id
_entity_poly.type
_entity_poly.pdbx_seq_one_letter_code
_entity_poly.pdbx_strand_id
1 'polypeptide(L)'
;MYKKYFQSSIKAGMSGLAVILVVLLLVSSKALLVGVVTVSSVADLQKAINQAKPGDVILLTDGVYPTTEDIIVNEKGLQEKNIIIAAQHSGSAEITGKGGFSLISPAAYIVIRGFKFTHAASRAKMGTGTSFCRFTQNIFETPGDGEDLTIAGSDQEVDHNTFQNKNAMGRFIAVRGQDKQIAERLHIHHNYFNTQASQGGKNGAEALQFGLSGFSLSSSNSIVEYNLFEKCEGENELISVKASAVTLRYNTIRNCPAQFTLRHGNKSFVYGNYFFNTPGLRIFGDDHQIFSNYFENCSSAIVIGNGDGEVADGAQLTSHDRPDRVLIAFNTLVNNKENIIQTARKNGMGATSITVANNIIQGGGPAATIAGPYPNPQWAGNILFNVKDAGDIPAGGYTIVDPKLAKTSTGIYHLQPGSPAIDHAVGSYPGIKFDMDGQSRTVPLDIGADELSDSPVQAHVLNPADVGYNVK
;
A
#
# COMPACT_ATOMS: atom_id res chain seq x y z
N MET A 1 -40.64 47.20 34.90
CA MET A 1 -41.36 48.49 35.09
C MET A 1 -41.27 49.29 33.80
N TYR A 2 -42.47 49.62 33.25
CA TYR A 2 -42.85 50.70 32.32
C TYR A 2 -42.10 50.80 30.97
N LYS A 3 -42.73 50.45 29.82
CA LYS A 3 -43.83 51.09 29.02
C LYS A 3 -43.57 52.60 28.80
N LYS A 4 -43.50 53.14 27.59
CA LYS A 4 -44.54 53.41 26.58
C LYS A 4 -44.05 54.43 25.56
N TYR A 5 -44.42 54.26 24.30
CA TYR A 5 -45.03 55.16 23.31
C TYR A 5 -44.42 56.54 23.02
N PHE A 6 -44.23 56.93 21.76
CA PHE A 6 -45.24 57.66 20.98
C PHE A 6 -44.81 57.81 19.48
N GLN A 7 -45.81 57.88 18.69
CA GLN A 7 -45.91 58.00 17.22
C GLN A 7 -45.66 59.42 16.69
N SER A 8 -45.57 59.38 15.35
CA SER A 8 -45.98 60.37 14.32
C SER A 8 -44.90 61.44 13.97
N SER A 9 -44.77 61.87 12.75
CA SER A 9 -45.62 61.94 11.54
C SER A 9 -44.78 62.43 10.35
N ILE A 10 -45.15 61.95 9.21
CA ILE A 10 -45.05 62.38 7.83
C ILE A 10 -44.57 63.81 7.58
N LYS A 11 -43.61 64.00 6.62
CA LYS A 11 -43.80 64.92 5.49
C LYS A 11 -42.88 64.55 4.32
N ALA A 12 -43.45 64.60 3.16
CA ALA A 12 -42.93 64.32 1.83
C ALA A 12 -41.92 65.34 1.35
N GLY A 13 -40.99 64.89 0.49
CA GLY A 13 -40.12 65.77 -0.31
C GLY A 13 -39.42 64.98 -1.38
N MET A 14 -39.75 65.29 -2.58
CA MET A 14 -39.47 64.65 -3.89
C MET A 14 -38.04 64.49 -4.31
N SER A 15 -37.87 63.48 -5.14
CA SER A 15 -36.99 63.38 -6.30
C SER A 15 -35.48 63.19 -6.09
N GLY A 16 -35.06 62.00 -6.47
CA GLY A 16 -33.69 61.64 -6.78
C GLY A 16 -33.62 60.27 -7.37
N LEU A 17 -33.87 60.15 -8.69
CA LEU A 17 -33.77 58.91 -9.46
C LEU A 17 -32.30 58.52 -9.53
N ALA A 18 -31.83 57.65 -8.60
CA ALA A 18 -30.53 57.01 -8.70
C ALA A 18 -30.70 55.73 -9.54
N VAL A 19 -30.32 55.79 -10.78
CA VAL A 19 -30.18 54.64 -11.67
C VAL A 19 -28.99 53.81 -11.16
N ILE A 20 -29.26 52.75 -10.41
CA ILE A 20 -28.26 51.74 -10.09
C ILE A 20 -28.07 50.89 -11.35
N LEU A 21 -26.98 51.15 -12.06
CA LEU A 21 -26.51 50.33 -13.17
C LEU A 21 -25.92 49.04 -12.58
N VAL A 22 -26.73 47.98 -12.46
CA VAL A 22 -26.26 46.64 -12.14
C VAL A 22 -25.55 46.12 -13.39
N VAL A 23 -24.22 46.26 -13.41
CA VAL A 23 -23.38 45.56 -14.38
C VAL A 23 -23.36 44.10 -14.00
N LEU A 24 -24.26 43.31 -14.57
CA LEU A 24 -24.15 41.85 -14.58
C LEU A 24 -22.92 41.50 -15.41
N LEU A 25 -21.80 41.30 -14.74
CA LEU A 25 -20.67 40.56 -15.27
C LEU A 25 -21.13 39.11 -15.49
N LEU A 26 -21.67 38.85 -16.66
CA LEU A 26 -21.80 37.52 -17.22
C LEU A 26 -20.37 36.99 -17.41
N VAL A 27 -19.81 36.38 -16.34
CA VAL A 27 -18.70 35.46 -16.50
C VAL A 27 -19.30 34.28 -17.25
N SER A 28 -19.25 34.31 -18.57
CA SER A 28 -19.51 33.12 -19.37
C SER A 28 -18.40 32.13 -19.01
N SER A 29 -18.66 31.26 -18.07
CA SER A 29 -17.94 30.01 -17.98
C SER A 29 -18.18 29.28 -19.29
N LYS A 30 -17.26 29.45 -20.26
CA LYS A 30 -17.18 28.51 -21.36
C LYS A 30 -16.98 27.16 -20.72
N ALA A 31 -18.06 26.40 -20.60
CA ALA A 31 -17.92 24.97 -20.38
C ALA A 31 -17.00 24.51 -21.52
N LEU A 32 -15.75 24.20 -21.21
CA LEU A 32 -14.88 23.53 -22.16
C LEU A 32 -15.61 22.24 -22.50
N LEU A 33 -16.07 22.14 -23.75
CA LEU A 33 -16.60 20.88 -24.27
C LEU A 33 -15.50 19.84 -24.08
N VAL A 34 -15.75 18.84 -23.23
CA VAL A 34 -14.89 17.68 -23.09
C VAL A 34 -14.87 17.01 -24.46
N GLY A 35 -13.71 17.02 -25.10
CA GLY A 35 -13.52 16.33 -26.37
C GLY A 35 -13.46 14.83 -26.13
N VAL A 36 -14.44 14.06 -26.63
CA VAL A 36 -14.36 12.61 -26.68
C VAL A 36 -14.00 12.23 -28.10
N VAL A 37 -12.86 11.56 -28.29
CA VAL A 37 -12.41 11.04 -29.58
C VAL A 37 -12.24 9.53 -29.48
N THR A 38 -12.80 8.79 -30.46
CA THR A 38 -12.62 7.36 -30.58
C THR A 38 -11.70 7.05 -31.75
N VAL A 39 -10.70 6.22 -31.52
CA VAL A 39 -9.69 5.81 -32.50
C VAL A 39 -9.60 4.29 -32.59
N SER A 40 -9.13 3.78 -33.72
CA SER A 40 -9.07 2.34 -34.02
C SER A 40 -7.68 1.86 -34.48
N SER A 41 -6.65 2.68 -34.28
CA SER A 41 -5.25 2.32 -34.58
C SER A 41 -4.28 2.94 -33.59
N VAL A 42 -3.09 2.33 -33.42
CA VAL A 42 -2.02 2.92 -32.57
C VAL A 42 -1.54 4.25 -33.11
N ALA A 43 -1.49 4.42 -34.43
CA ALA A 43 -1.06 5.68 -35.05
C ALA A 43 -2.05 6.82 -34.75
N ASP A 44 -3.37 6.56 -34.87
CA ASP A 44 -4.39 7.54 -34.53
C ASP A 44 -4.45 7.80 -33.03
N LEU A 45 -4.20 6.77 -32.18
CA LEU A 45 -4.09 6.92 -30.74
C LEU A 45 -2.95 7.89 -30.39
N GLN A 46 -1.75 7.66 -30.93
CA GLN A 46 -0.61 8.57 -30.69
C GLN A 46 -0.88 9.98 -31.18
N LYS A 47 -1.52 10.12 -32.34
CA LYS A 47 -1.90 11.44 -32.87
C LYS A 47 -2.92 12.14 -31.98
N ALA A 48 -3.92 11.43 -31.48
CA ALA A 48 -4.92 11.97 -30.55
C ALA A 48 -4.28 12.39 -29.21
N ILE A 49 -3.35 11.57 -28.67
CA ILE A 49 -2.57 11.89 -27.46
C ILE A 49 -1.81 13.20 -27.66
N ASN A 50 -1.07 13.36 -28.76
CA ASN A 50 -0.25 14.53 -29.04
C ASN A 50 -1.09 15.84 -29.24
N GLN A 51 -2.40 15.73 -29.40
CA GLN A 51 -3.32 16.86 -29.59
C GLN A 51 -4.24 17.10 -28.39
N ALA A 52 -4.14 16.21 -27.37
CA ALA A 52 -5.04 16.22 -26.22
C ALA A 52 -4.92 17.49 -25.38
N LYS A 53 -6.04 17.95 -24.88
CA LYS A 53 -6.15 19.09 -23.97
C LYS A 53 -6.71 18.64 -22.63
N PRO A 54 -6.50 19.40 -21.55
CA PRO A 54 -7.06 19.08 -20.25
C PRO A 54 -8.57 18.83 -20.31
N GLY A 55 -8.98 17.64 -19.87
CA GLY A 55 -10.35 17.15 -19.86
C GLY A 55 -10.72 16.25 -21.04
N ASP A 56 -9.87 16.10 -22.05
CA ASP A 56 -10.17 15.23 -23.20
C ASP A 56 -10.16 13.75 -22.82
N VAL A 57 -11.03 12.99 -23.51
CA VAL A 57 -11.14 11.54 -23.39
C VAL A 57 -10.82 10.90 -24.74
N ILE A 58 -9.81 10.05 -24.79
CA ILE A 58 -9.39 9.31 -25.97
C ILE A 58 -9.75 7.84 -25.73
N LEU A 59 -10.64 7.29 -26.57
CA LEU A 59 -11.08 5.90 -26.50
C LEU A 59 -10.43 5.10 -27.64
N LEU A 60 -9.73 4.02 -27.29
CA LEU A 60 -9.30 3.04 -28.26
C LEU A 60 -10.38 1.96 -28.36
N THR A 61 -10.84 1.68 -29.60
CA THR A 61 -11.85 0.62 -29.85
C THR A 61 -11.34 -0.74 -29.40
N ASP A 62 -12.26 -1.69 -29.24
CA ASP A 62 -11.92 -3.08 -28.94
C ASP A 62 -11.05 -3.67 -30.07
N GLY A 63 -10.07 -4.49 -29.71
CA GLY A 63 -9.17 -5.11 -30.66
C GLY A 63 -7.79 -5.41 -30.10
N VAL A 64 -6.94 -5.99 -30.95
CA VAL A 64 -5.53 -6.29 -30.64
C VAL A 64 -4.64 -5.34 -31.41
N TYR A 65 -3.79 -4.60 -30.70
CA TYR A 65 -2.98 -3.51 -31.24
C TYR A 65 -1.48 -3.81 -31.07
N PRO A 66 -0.84 -4.41 -32.09
CA PRO A 66 0.60 -4.67 -32.03
C PRO A 66 1.39 -3.37 -32.17
N THR A 67 2.28 -3.12 -31.22
CA THR A 67 3.18 -1.95 -31.20
C THR A 67 4.56 -2.34 -31.68
N THR A 68 5.25 -1.45 -32.36
CA THR A 68 6.69 -1.55 -32.67
C THR A 68 7.55 -0.70 -31.75
N GLU A 69 6.97 0.37 -31.22
CA GLU A 69 7.59 1.38 -30.35
C GLU A 69 6.64 1.75 -29.20
N ASP A 70 7.16 2.43 -28.19
CA ASP A 70 6.35 2.90 -27.06
C ASP A 70 5.33 3.96 -27.52
N ILE A 71 4.16 3.93 -26.91
CA ILE A 71 3.15 4.98 -27.00
C ILE A 71 3.55 6.07 -26.02
N ILE A 72 4.00 7.21 -26.54
CA ILE A 72 4.54 8.30 -25.71
C ILE A 72 3.43 9.21 -25.24
N VAL A 73 3.44 9.53 -23.94
CA VAL A 73 2.52 10.48 -23.33
C VAL A 73 3.35 11.53 -22.59
N ASN A 74 3.35 12.77 -23.11
CA ASN A 74 4.05 13.91 -22.53
C ASN A 74 3.14 15.15 -22.34
N GLU A 75 1.84 14.97 -22.53
CA GLU A 75 0.84 16.01 -22.38
C GLU A 75 0.50 16.29 -20.91
N LYS A 76 -0.09 17.46 -20.66
CA LYS A 76 -0.53 17.86 -19.34
C LYS A 76 -2.04 18.05 -19.28
N GLY A 77 -2.70 17.24 -18.46
CA GLY A 77 -4.02 17.57 -17.93
C GLY A 77 -3.93 18.67 -16.86
N LEU A 78 -4.99 18.87 -16.14
CA LEU A 78 -5.08 19.74 -14.96
C LEU A 78 -5.81 19.00 -13.85
N GLN A 79 -5.66 19.45 -12.63
CA GLN A 79 -6.46 18.97 -11.52
C GLN A 79 -7.95 19.06 -11.88
N GLU A 80 -8.71 17.98 -11.66
CA GLU A 80 -10.13 17.83 -12.04
C GLU A 80 -10.42 17.83 -13.56
N LYS A 81 -9.38 17.94 -14.41
CA LYS A 81 -9.47 17.89 -15.87
C LYS A 81 -8.38 16.98 -16.44
N ASN A 82 -8.36 15.76 -15.98
CA ASN A 82 -7.42 14.75 -16.45
C ASN A 82 -7.59 14.51 -17.95
N ILE A 83 -6.52 14.25 -18.67
CA ILE A 83 -6.56 13.61 -19.98
C ILE A 83 -6.73 12.12 -19.73
N ILE A 84 -7.81 11.56 -20.27
CA ILE A 84 -8.12 10.13 -20.08
C ILE A 84 -7.85 9.39 -21.39
N ILE A 85 -6.97 8.40 -21.34
CA ILE A 85 -6.68 7.48 -22.42
C ILE A 85 -7.22 6.12 -21.98
N ALA A 86 -8.25 5.62 -22.65
CA ALA A 86 -8.95 4.43 -22.18
C ALA A 86 -9.30 3.45 -23.29
N ALA A 87 -9.41 2.17 -22.94
CA ALA A 87 -10.11 1.21 -23.77
C ALA A 87 -11.62 1.56 -23.85
N GLN A 88 -12.24 1.33 -24.98
CA GLN A 88 -13.69 1.54 -25.15
C GLN A 88 -14.48 0.68 -24.18
N HIS A 89 -14.11 -0.60 -24.07
CA HIS A 89 -14.61 -1.51 -23.04
C HIS A 89 -13.43 -2.08 -22.26
N SER A 90 -13.53 -2.11 -20.94
CA SER A 90 -12.45 -2.55 -20.05
C SER A 90 -11.97 -3.97 -20.40
N GLY A 91 -10.66 -4.14 -20.58
CA GLY A 91 -10.00 -5.39 -20.93
C GLY A 91 -10.11 -5.80 -22.41
N SER A 92 -10.82 -5.02 -23.25
CA SER A 92 -11.10 -5.40 -24.64
C SER A 92 -10.17 -4.74 -25.68
N ALA A 93 -9.39 -3.73 -25.30
CA ALA A 93 -8.30 -3.19 -26.12
C ALA A 93 -6.97 -3.74 -25.61
N GLU A 94 -6.34 -4.62 -26.39
CA GLU A 94 -5.08 -5.27 -26.03
C GLU A 94 -3.90 -4.59 -26.72
N ILE A 95 -2.97 -4.05 -25.92
CA ILE A 95 -1.70 -3.50 -26.39
C ILE A 95 -0.65 -4.61 -26.31
N THR A 96 -0.15 -5.03 -27.47
CA THR A 96 0.83 -6.12 -27.60
C THR A 96 2.05 -5.67 -28.39
N GLY A 97 3.06 -6.54 -28.57
CA GLY A 97 4.26 -6.25 -29.35
C GLY A 97 5.39 -5.69 -28.53
N LYS A 98 6.15 -4.71 -29.06
CA LYS A 98 7.41 -4.26 -28.47
C LYS A 98 7.30 -3.04 -27.57
N GLY A 99 6.24 -2.26 -27.64
CA GLY A 99 6.06 -1.00 -26.92
C GLY A 99 4.84 -0.98 -26.04
N GLY A 100 4.90 -0.22 -24.95
CA GLY A 100 3.79 0.05 -24.03
C GLY A 100 3.59 1.55 -23.83
N PHE A 101 2.75 1.95 -22.88
CA PHE A 101 2.58 3.36 -22.53
C PHE A 101 3.77 3.87 -21.72
N SER A 102 4.48 4.84 -22.29
CA SER A 102 5.61 5.52 -21.65
C SER A 102 5.25 6.96 -21.35
N LEU A 103 4.87 7.23 -20.09
CA LEU A 103 4.64 8.59 -19.61
C LEU A 103 6.01 9.21 -19.32
N ILE A 104 6.32 10.31 -19.98
CA ILE A 104 7.58 11.04 -19.84
C ILE A 104 7.33 12.50 -19.45
N SER A 105 8.33 13.12 -18.82
CA SER A 105 8.25 14.54 -18.48
C SER A 105 7.89 15.39 -19.73
N PRO A 106 6.92 16.31 -19.61
CA PRO A 106 6.28 16.82 -18.42
C PRO A 106 4.87 16.25 -18.15
N ALA A 107 4.58 14.99 -18.50
CA ALA A 107 3.24 14.41 -18.33
C ALA A 107 2.71 14.57 -16.90
N ALA A 108 1.48 15.07 -16.80
CA ALA A 108 0.81 15.24 -15.54
C ALA A 108 -0.71 15.12 -15.70
N TYR A 109 -1.42 14.62 -14.68
CA TYR A 109 -2.87 14.45 -14.69
C TYR A 109 -3.35 13.63 -15.90
N ILE A 110 -2.68 12.48 -16.12
CA ILE A 110 -3.00 11.51 -17.18
C ILE A 110 -3.61 10.27 -16.55
N VAL A 111 -4.68 9.74 -17.12
CA VAL A 111 -5.29 8.48 -16.70
C VAL A 111 -5.18 7.45 -17.82
N ILE A 112 -4.54 6.32 -17.57
CA ILE A 112 -4.48 5.16 -18.47
C ILE A 112 -5.42 4.09 -17.91
N ARG A 113 -6.50 3.76 -18.64
CA ARG A 113 -7.57 2.95 -18.07
C ARG A 113 -8.09 1.85 -18.99
N GLY A 114 -8.31 0.68 -18.40
CA GLY A 114 -9.11 -0.40 -19.00
C GLY A 114 -8.42 -1.19 -20.08
N PHE A 115 -7.10 -1.07 -20.26
CA PHE A 115 -6.34 -1.84 -21.26
C PHE A 115 -5.94 -3.21 -20.75
N LYS A 116 -5.74 -4.15 -21.70
CA LYS A 116 -4.96 -5.35 -21.49
C LYS A 116 -3.57 -5.16 -22.07
N PHE A 117 -2.52 -5.40 -21.27
CA PHE A 117 -1.12 -5.26 -21.68
C PHE A 117 -0.46 -6.63 -21.78
N THR A 118 -0.09 -7.00 -23.02
CA THR A 118 0.69 -8.20 -23.35
C THR A 118 1.93 -7.85 -24.18
N HIS A 119 2.32 -6.56 -24.15
CA HIS A 119 3.55 -6.08 -24.78
C HIS A 119 4.80 -6.58 -24.02
N ALA A 120 5.99 -6.41 -24.61
CA ALA A 120 7.24 -6.75 -23.95
C ALA A 120 7.36 -6.07 -22.57
N ALA A 121 7.95 -6.76 -21.59
CA ALA A 121 8.18 -6.24 -20.27
C ALA A 121 9.03 -4.95 -20.29
N SER A 122 8.98 -4.18 -19.19
CA SER A 122 9.71 -2.91 -19.01
C SER A 122 9.33 -1.79 -19.99
N ARG A 123 8.12 -1.82 -20.56
CA ARG A 123 7.66 -0.81 -21.53
C ARG A 123 6.54 0.10 -20.98
N ALA A 124 5.78 -0.31 -19.97
CA ALA A 124 4.84 0.57 -19.28
C ALA A 124 5.58 1.34 -18.16
N LYS A 125 5.53 2.68 -18.23
CA LYS A 125 6.32 3.54 -17.34
C LYS A 125 5.58 4.81 -16.94
N MET A 126 5.74 5.18 -15.66
CA MET A 126 5.47 6.51 -15.13
C MET A 126 6.85 7.13 -14.81
N GLY A 127 7.46 7.79 -15.81
CA GLY A 127 8.86 8.22 -15.78
C GLY A 127 9.16 9.35 -14.80
N THR A 128 10.43 9.64 -14.60
CA THR A 128 10.87 10.79 -13.79
C THR A 128 10.34 12.11 -14.36
N GLY A 129 9.96 13.04 -13.47
CA GLY A 129 9.37 14.32 -13.84
C GLY A 129 7.90 14.24 -14.29
N THR A 130 7.26 13.09 -14.21
CA THR A 130 5.80 12.95 -14.32
C THR A 130 5.14 13.03 -12.95
N SER A 131 3.88 13.48 -12.88
CA SER A 131 3.15 13.61 -11.61
C SER A 131 1.64 13.53 -11.79
N PHE A 132 0.93 13.11 -10.73
CA PHE A 132 -0.53 13.02 -10.71
C PHE A 132 -1.11 12.20 -11.87
N CYS A 133 -0.37 11.18 -12.33
CA CYS A 133 -0.85 10.25 -13.33
C CYS A 133 -1.38 8.99 -12.65
N ARG A 134 -2.29 8.29 -13.35
CA ARG A 134 -2.97 7.12 -12.81
C ARG A 134 -3.00 5.99 -13.83
N PHE A 135 -2.65 4.78 -13.40
CA PHE A 135 -2.95 3.54 -14.10
C PHE A 135 -4.06 2.82 -13.33
N THR A 136 -5.22 2.63 -13.94
CA THR A 136 -6.39 2.06 -13.26
C THR A 136 -7.16 1.08 -14.14
N GLN A 137 -7.70 0.04 -13.54
CA GLN A 137 -8.54 -0.96 -14.20
C GLN A 137 -7.89 -1.64 -15.43
N ASN A 138 -6.55 -1.79 -15.41
CA ASN A 138 -5.82 -2.47 -16.47
C ASN A 138 -5.49 -3.92 -16.08
N ILE A 139 -5.21 -4.74 -17.10
CA ILE A 139 -4.69 -6.10 -16.96
C ILE A 139 -3.26 -6.12 -17.47
N PHE A 140 -2.32 -6.58 -16.65
CA PHE A 140 -0.92 -6.78 -17.03
C PHE A 140 -0.61 -8.27 -17.09
N GLU A 141 -0.23 -8.74 -18.27
CA GLU A 141 0.25 -10.11 -18.58
C GLU A 141 1.47 -10.01 -19.49
N THR A 142 2.47 -9.21 -19.10
CA THR A 142 3.60 -8.94 -19.98
C THR A 142 4.55 -10.13 -20.07
N PRO A 143 4.91 -10.59 -21.27
CA PRO A 143 5.86 -11.66 -21.44
C PRO A 143 7.30 -11.19 -21.32
N GLY A 144 8.20 -12.14 -21.03
CA GLY A 144 9.62 -11.90 -20.98
C GLY A 144 10.13 -11.26 -19.68
N ASP A 145 11.45 -11.14 -19.58
CA ASP A 145 12.13 -10.61 -18.40
C ASP A 145 11.95 -9.09 -18.28
N GLY A 146 11.69 -8.62 -17.08
CA GLY A 146 11.51 -7.19 -16.76
C GLY A 146 10.24 -6.89 -15.98
N GLU A 147 9.96 -5.62 -15.76
CA GLU A 147 8.84 -5.12 -14.98
C GLU A 147 7.57 -4.96 -15.82
N ASP A 148 6.40 -5.23 -15.23
CA ASP A 148 5.13 -4.94 -15.88
C ASP A 148 4.85 -3.44 -15.85
N LEU A 149 5.10 -2.78 -14.71
CA LEU A 149 4.99 -1.33 -14.55
C LEU A 149 6.15 -0.75 -13.74
N THR A 150 6.84 0.26 -14.29
CA THR A 150 7.86 1.02 -13.58
C THR A 150 7.33 2.40 -13.19
N ILE A 151 7.54 2.80 -11.91
CA ILE A 151 7.10 4.09 -11.37
C ILE A 151 8.34 4.85 -10.87
N ALA A 152 8.65 5.98 -11.49
CA ALA A 152 9.77 6.84 -11.10
C ALA A 152 9.36 8.32 -10.89
N GLY A 153 8.17 8.70 -11.32
CA GLY A 153 7.55 9.99 -10.99
C GLY A 153 6.86 9.96 -9.64
N SER A 154 6.72 11.11 -9.00
CA SER A 154 6.03 11.27 -7.71
C SER A 154 4.54 11.58 -7.87
N ASP A 155 3.76 11.48 -6.77
CA ASP A 155 2.33 11.76 -6.77
C ASP A 155 1.52 10.90 -7.76
N GLN A 156 1.92 9.64 -7.94
CA GLN A 156 1.26 8.71 -8.88
C GLN A 156 0.27 7.81 -8.15
N GLU A 157 -0.77 7.39 -8.88
CA GLU A 157 -1.79 6.46 -8.41
C GLU A 157 -1.81 5.20 -9.29
N VAL A 158 -1.81 4.03 -8.66
CA VAL A 158 -1.93 2.72 -9.34
C VAL A 158 -2.96 1.90 -8.61
N ASP A 159 -4.12 1.73 -9.22
CA ASP A 159 -5.25 1.12 -8.53
C ASP A 159 -6.13 0.26 -9.44
N HIS A 160 -6.83 -0.67 -8.82
CA HIS A 160 -7.76 -1.56 -9.52
C HIS A 160 -7.15 -2.24 -10.76
N ASN A 161 -5.83 -2.45 -10.79
CA ASN A 161 -5.21 -3.23 -11.86
C ASN A 161 -5.08 -4.69 -11.43
N THR A 162 -5.11 -5.58 -12.41
CA THR A 162 -4.75 -6.98 -12.23
C THR A 162 -3.39 -7.24 -12.87
N PHE A 163 -2.43 -7.64 -12.06
CA PHE A 163 -1.11 -8.11 -12.47
C PHE A 163 -1.10 -9.62 -12.34
N GLN A 164 -0.93 -10.35 -13.44
CA GLN A 164 -1.12 -11.79 -13.39
C GLN A 164 -0.23 -12.58 -14.35
N ASN A 165 -0.08 -13.89 -14.03
CA ASN A 165 0.51 -14.91 -14.92
C ASN A 165 1.96 -14.62 -15.35
N LYS A 166 2.75 -13.98 -14.49
CA LYS A 166 4.14 -13.70 -14.80
C LYS A 166 5.02 -14.93 -14.63
N ASN A 167 5.52 -15.45 -15.73
CA ASN A 167 6.35 -16.67 -15.78
C ASN A 167 7.84 -16.40 -16.04
N ALA A 168 8.22 -15.14 -16.16
CA ALA A 168 9.57 -14.70 -16.47
C ALA A 168 10.18 -13.90 -15.29
N MET A 169 11.50 -13.70 -15.33
CA MET A 169 12.21 -12.88 -14.33
C MET A 169 11.71 -11.44 -14.40
N GLY A 170 11.42 -10.84 -13.25
CA GLY A 170 11.02 -9.43 -13.14
C GLY A 170 9.83 -9.24 -12.21
N ARG A 171 9.42 -8.00 -12.07
CA ARG A 171 8.46 -7.54 -11.08
C ARG A 171 7.13 -7.19 -11.73
N PHE A 172 6.05 -7.31 -10.96
CA PHE A 172 4.81 -6.67 -11.39
C PHE A 172 4.96 -5.15 -11.30
N ILE A 173 5.33 -4.62 -10.13
CA ILE A 173 5.58 -3.17 -9.97
C ILE A 173 6.98 -2.95 -9.43
N ALA A 174 7.72 -2.06 -10.09
CA ALA A 174 9.01 -1.57 -9.63
C ALA A 174 8.96 -0.05 -9.39
N VAL A 175 9.02 0.36 -8.12
CA VAL A 175 9.17 1.76 -7.76
C VAL A 175 10.66 2.14 -7.84
N ARG A 176 10.93 3.24 -8.51
CA ARG A 176 12.26 3.83 -8.73
C ARG A 176 12.23 5.30 -8.31
N GLY A 177 13.16 6.06 -8.74
CA GLY A 177 13.26 7.48 -8.44
C GLY A 177 14.28 8.13 -9.35
N GLN A 178 14.80 9.27 -8.92
CA GLN A 178 15.81 10.02 -9.61
C GLN A 178 16.98 10.30 -8.66
N ASP A 179 18.21 10.08 -9.12
CA ASP A 179 19.44 10.24 -8.35
C ASP A 179 19.41 9.43 -7.04
N LYS A 180 19.29 10.10 -5.88
CA LYS A 180 19.19 9.48 -4.57
C LYS A 180 17.77 9.57 -3.96
N GLN A 181 16.82 10.19 -4.66
CA GLN A 181 15.46 10.38 -4.20
C GLN A 181 14.54 9.34 -4.82
N ILE A 182 13.92 8.51 -3.99
CA ILE A 182 12.84 7.60 -4.39
C ILE A 182 11.60 8.40 -4.83
N ALA A 183 10.78 7.84 -5.71
CA ALA A 183 9.48 8.42 -6.00
C ALA A 183 8.63 8.56 -4.72
N GLU A 184 7.95 9.70 -4.59
CA GLU A 184 7.26 10.08 -3.37
C GLU A 184 5.75 10.16 -3.55
N ARG A 185 5.02 10.00 -2.44
CA ARG A 185 3.57 10.19 -2.35
C ARG A 185 2.80 9.37 -3.38
N LEU A 186 3.26 8.14 -3.56
CA LEU A 186 2.56 7.17 -4.39
C LEU A 186 1.37 6.59 -3.62
N HIS A 187 0.28 6.31 -4.32
CA HIS A 187 -0.85 5.57 -3.80
C HIS A 187 -1.09 4.32 -4.65
N ILE A 188 -0.74 3.15 -4.10
CA ILE A 188 -0.86 1.84 -4.76
C ILE A 188 -1.93 1.05 -4.02
N HIS A 189 -3.13 0.91 -4.62
CA HIS A 189 -4.25 0.34 -3.88
C HIS A 189 -5.25 -0.45 -4.74
N HIS A 190 -5.99 -1.34 -4.09
CA HIS A 190 -7.02 -2.18 -4.73
C HIS A 190 -6.54 -2.95 -5.96
N ASN A 191 -5.21 -3.22 -6.05
CA ASN A 191 -4.67 -4.05 -7.12
C ASN A 191 -4.72 -5.52 -6.75
N TYR A 192 -4.88 -6.37 -7.75
CA TYR A 192 -4.79 -7.81 -7.63
C TYR A 192 -3.48 -8.31 -8.23
N PHE A 193 -2.60 -8.85 -7.40
CA PHE A 193 -1.36 -9.51 -7.78
C PHE A 193 -1.57 -11.02 -7.72
N ASN A 194 -1.57 -11.69 -8.86
CA ASN A 194 -1.98 -13.09 -8.92
C ASN A 194 -1.04 -13.92 -9.80
N THR A 195 -0.56 -15.00 -9.27
CA THR A 195 0.21 -16.03 -9.99
C THR A 195 1.48 -15.47 -10.64
N GLN A 196 2.54 -15.42 -9.84
CA GLN A 196 3.90 -15.19 -10.30
C GLN A 196 4.71 -16.47 -10.09
N ALA A 197 5.25 -17.03 -11.16
CA ALA A 197 5.97 -18.29 -11.10
C ALA A 197 7.35 -18.12 -10.44
N SER A 198 7.77 -19.14 -9.70
CA SER A 198 9.07 -19.19 -9.06
C SER A 198 10.22 -19.05 -10.06
N GLN A 199 11.18 -18.19 -9.74
CA GLN A 199 12.42 -18.03 -10.51
C GLN A 199 13.60 -18.74 -9.85
N GLY A 200 13.31 -19.78 -9.03
CA GLY A 200 14.33 -20.62 -8.40
C GLY A 200 15.17 -19.89 -7.36
N GLY A 201 14.60 -18.91 -6.65
CA GLY A 201 15.27 -18.13 -5.62
C GLY A 201 16.27 -17.09 -6.15
N LYS A 202 16.27 -16.80 -7.45
CA LYS A 202 17.07 -15.72 -8.02
C LYS A 202 16.46 -14.37 -7.68
N ASN A 203 17.30 -13.41 -7.27
CA ASN A 203 16.84 -12.05 -6.94
C ASN A 203 16.30 -11.32 -8.18
N GLY A 204 15.27 -10.51 -8.01
CA GLY A 204 14.75 -9.64 -9.06
C GLY A 204 13.36 -10.02 -9.58
N ALA A 205 12.61 -10.84 -8.82
CA ALA A 205 11.27 -11.26 -9.16
C ALA A 205 10.27 -11.02 -8.01
N GLU A 206 10.44 -9.93 -7.27
CA GLU A 206 9.47 -9.50 -6.27
C GLU A 206 8.14 -9.10 -6.95
N ALA A 207 7.00 -9.37 -6.35
CA ALA A 207 5.73 -8.87 -6.86
C ALA A 207 5.70 -7.33 -6.83
N LEU A 208 6.15 -6.74 -5.73
CA LEU A 208 6.30 -5.29 -5.56
C LEU A 208 7.68 -4.97 -4.99
N GLN A 209 8.49 -4.20 -5.72
CA GLN A 209 9.75 -3.69 -5.21
C GLN A 209 9.71 -2.17 -5.05
N PHE A 210 9.88 -1.72 -3.82
CA PHE A 210 9.92 -0.31 -3.46
C PHE A 210 11.37 0.17 -3.31
N GLY A 211 11.95 0.67 -4.40
CA GLY A 211 13.32 1.16 -4.45
C GLY A 211 14.39 0.08 -4.64
N LEU A 212 15.62 0.53 -4.63
CA LEU A 212 16.86 -0.26 -4.58
C LEU A 212 17.66 0.17 -3.35
N SER A 213 18.69 -0.57 -2.99
CA SER A 213 19.51 -0.26 -1.80
C SER A 213 20.03 1.18 -1.76
N GLY A 214 20.28 1.80 -2.93
CA GLY A 214 20.68 3.22 -3.02
C GLY A 214 19.65 4.23 -2.51
N PHE A 215 18.39 3.81 -2.33
CA PHE A 215 17.30 4.65 -1.81
C PHE A 215 17.01 4.42 -0.33
N SER A 216 17.77 3.58 0.38
CA SER A 216 17.48 3.17 1.76
C SER A 216 17.15 4.33 2.69
N LEU A 217 17.91 5.42 2.64
CA LEU A 217 17.74 6.59 3.49
C LEU A 217 16.79 7.65 2.89
N SER A 218 16.24 7.39 1.70
CA SER A 218 15.30 8.29 1.04
C SER A 218 13.87 7.99 1.48
N SER A 219 13.12 9.01 1.89
CA SER A 219 11.73 8.88 2.32
C SER A 219 10.79 8.94 1.13
N SER A 220 9.91 7.94 1.01
CA SER A 220 8.90 7.88 -0.04
C SER A 220 7.57 8.53 0.36
N ASN A 221 7.20 8.49 1.63
CA ASN A 221 5.90 8.99 2.12
C ASN A 221 4.71 8.43 1.32
N SER A 222 4.82 7.19 0.85
CA SER A 222 3.85 6.52 -0.03
C SER A 222 2.99 5.55 0.76
N ILE A 223 1.82 5.22 0.19
CA ILE A 223 0.85 4.30 0.79
C ILE A 223 0.61 3.14 -0.18
N VAL A 224 0.68 1.92 0.36
CA VAL A 224 0.33 0.65 -0.30
C VAL A 224 -0.78 0.01 0.52
N GLU A 225 -2.02 0.01 0.01
CA GLU A 225 -3.17 -0.42 0.81
C GLU A 225 -4.22 -1.16 0.00
N TYR A 226 -5.02 -1.99 0.67
CA TYR A 226 -6.12 -2.72 0.06
C TYR A 226 -5.72 -3.49 -1.21
N ASN A 227 -4.50 -4.03 -1.28
CA ASN A 227 -4.08 -4.89 -2.37
C ASN A 227 -4.19 -6.37 -1.95
N LEU A 228 -4.54 -7.22 -2.89
CA LEU A 228 -4.55 -8.66 -2.72
C LEU A 228 -3.35 -9.28 -3.44
N PHE A 229 -2.55 -10.06 -2.69
CA PHE A 229 -1.46 -10.86 -3.22
C PHE A 229 -1.78 -12.34 -3.06
N GLU A 230 -1.84 -13.08 -4.17
CA GLU A 230 -2.11 -14.52 -4.19
C GLU A 230 -1.15 -15.26 -5.10
N LYS A 231 -0.64 -16.40 -4.63
CA LYS A 231 0.17 -17.32 -5.44
C LYS A 231 1.34 -16.64 -6.14
N CYS A 232 1.92 -15.63 -5.48
CA CYS A 232 3.13 -14.96 -5.97
C CYS A 232 4.35 -15.62 -5.31
N GLU A 233 5.20 -16.24 -6.14
CA GLU A 233 6.35 -17.03 -5.70
C GLU A 233 7.67 -16.50 -6.26
N GLY A 234 7.66 -15.60 -7.23
CA GLY A 234 8.78 -15.08 -8.00
C GLY A 234 10.17 -15.31 -7.41
N GLU A 235 10.47 -14.71 -6.27
CA GLU A 235 11.68 -14.95 -5.49
C GLU A 235 11.37 -15.10 -3.98
N ASN A 236 12.40 -15.02 -3.12
CA ASN A 236 12.22 -15.12 -1.66
C ASN A 236 11.48 -13.92 -1.04
N GLU A 237 11.48 -12.77 -1.70
CA GLU A 237 10.80 -11.54 -1.24
C GLU A 237 9.57 -11.27 -2.11
N LEU A 238 8.38 -11.29 -1.53
CA LEU A 238 7.11 -10.96 -2.18
C LEU A 238 7.01 -9.45 -2.41
N ILE A 239 7.13 -8.73 -1.30
CA ILE A 239 7.22 -7.28 -1.27
C ILE A 239 8.59 -6.95 -0.68
N SER A 240 9.37 -6.15 -1.38
CA SER A 240 10.68 -5.73 -0.92
C SER A 240 10.74 -4.21 -0.82
N VAL A 241 10.68 -3.70 0.42
CA VAL A 241 10.78 -2.26 0.69
C VAL A 241 12.24 -1.91 0.93
N LYS A 242 12.79 -1.04 0.07
CA LYS A 242 14.18 -0.55 0.12
C LYS A 242 14.21 0.99 0.14
N ALA A 243 13.27 1.60 0.83
CA ALA A 243 13.16 3.04 1.03
C ALA A 243 12.50 3.31 2.38
N SER A 244 12.66 4.53 2.91
CA SER A 244 12.11 4.94 4.20
C SER A 244 10.68 5.50 4.08
N ALA A 245 9.96 5.53 5.20
CA ALA A 245 8.65 6.16 5.35
C ALA A 245 7.59 5.64 4.36
N VAL A 246 7.47 4.32 4.23
CA VAL A 246 6.41 3.67 3.45
C VAL A 246 5.35 3.14 4.40
N THR A 247 4.09 3.42 4.13
CA THR A 247 2.94 2.86 4.85
C THR A 247 2.34 1.71 4.05
N LEU A 248 2.28 0.52 4.65
CA LEU A 248 1.67 -0.66 4.05
C LEU A 248 0.57 -1.15 4.98
N ARG A 249 -0.70 -1.05 4.53
CA ARG A 249 -1.83 -1.32 5.41
C ARG A 249 -3.01 -1.96 4.69
N TYR A 250 -3.79 -2.74 5.41
CA TYR A 250 -5.03 -3.37 4.92
C TYR A 250 -4.86 -4.19 3.65
N ASN A 251 -3.64 -4.70 3.41
CA ASN A 251 -3.39 -5.65 2.33
C ASN A 251 -3.69 -7.07 2.80
N THR A 252 -4.13 -7.91 1.88
CA THR A 252 -4.27 -9.34 2.11
C THR A 252 -3.20 -10.09 1.35
N ILE A 253 -2.41 -10.89 2.07
CA ILE A 253 -1.34 -11.72 1.52
C ILE A 253 -1.67 -13.18 1.85
N ARG A 254 -1.94 -14.00 0.83
CA ARG A 254 -2.30 -15.39 1.07
C ARG A 254 -1.73 -16.36 0.05
N ASN A 255 -1.32 -17.54 0.54
CA ASN A 255 -0.78 -18.60 -0.30
C ASN A 255 0.41 -18.13 -1.18
N CYS A 256 1.21 -17.20 -0.66
CA CYS A 256 2.45 -16.72 -1.27
C CYS A 256 3.62 -17.33 -0.51
N PRO A 257 4.45 -18.19 -1.12
CA PRO A 257 5.62 -18.75 -0.44
C PRO A 257 6.77 -17.74 -0.29
N ALA A 258 6.67 -16.58 -0.91
CA ALA A 258 7.60 -15.45 -0.77
C ALA A 258 7.24 -14.54 0.42
N GLN A 259 8.23 -13.91 1.04
CA GLN A 259 8.12 -13.16 2.28
C GLN A 259 7.93 -11.66 2.04
N PHE A 260 7.01 -11.04 2.75
CA PHE A 260 6.94 -9.57 2.83
C PHE A 260 8.15 -9.06 3.64
N THR A 261 8.95 -8.16 3.08
CA THR A 261 10.21 -7.73 3.70
C THR A 261 10.38 -6.21 3.70
N LEU A 262 10.57 -5.63 4.90
CA LEU A 262 11.22 -4.35 5.06
C LEU A 262 12.72 -4.61 4.95
N ARG A 263 13.25 -4.46 3.74
CA ARG A 263 14.61 -4.93 3.38
C ARG A 263 15.69 -3.90 3.69
N HIS A 264 15.33 -2.63 3.50
CA HIS A 264 16.13 -1.45 3.81
C HIS A 264 15.20 -0.28 4.10
N GLY A 265 15.74 0.79 4.69
CA GLY A 265 15.00 1.99 5.01
C GLY A 265 14.39 1.95 6.40
N ASN A 266 13.86 3.08 6.83
CA ASN A 266 13.48 3.34 8.20
C ASN A 266 12.06 3.94 8.27
N LYS A 267 11.46 3.98 9.46
CA LYS A 267 10.22 4.72 9.75
C LYS A 267 9.02 4.31 8.90
N SER A 268 8.94 3.02 8.55
CA SER A 268 7.78 2.47 7.85
C SER A 268 6.71 2.03 8.84
N PHE A 269 5.45 2.09 8.38
CA PHE A 269 4.28 1.62 9.11
C PHE A 269 3.71 0.40 8.40
N VAL A 270 3.55 -0.72 9.12
CA VAL A 270 2.91 -1.94 8.62
C VAL A 270 1.77 -2.29 9.56
N TYR A 271 0.52 -2.04 9.14
CA TYR A 271 -0.62 -2.28 10.02
C TYR A 271 -1.91 -2.70 9.30
N GLY A 272 -2.78 -3.40 10.00
CA GLY A 272 -4.06 -3.84 9.48
C GLY A 272 -3.94 -4.85 8.33
N ASN A 273 -2.77 -5.45 8.10
CA ASN A 273 -2.60 -6.42 7.04
C ASN A 273 -2.96 -7.83 7.52
N TYR A 274 -3.43 -8.65 6.58
CA TYR A 274 -3.81 -10.03 6.81
C TYR A 274 -2.86 -10.97 6.09
N PHE A 275 -2.24 -11.89 6.84
CA PHE A 275 -1.28 -12.87 6.34
C PHE A 275 -1.79 -14.30 6.55
N PHE A 276 -1.95 -15.06 5.47
CA PHE A 276 -2.43 -16.44 5.51
C PHE A 276 -1.52 -17.39 4.73
N ASN A 277 -1.05 -18.46 5.35
CA ASN A 277 -0.25 -19.50 4.69
C ASN A 277 0.96 -18.89 3.91
N THR A 278 1.73 -18.03 4.57
CA THR A 278 2.86 -17.29 3.98
C THR A 278 4.05 -17.26 4.95
N PRO A 279 5.28 -16.95 4.52
CA PRO A 279 6.41 -16.74 5.43
C PRO A 279 6.30 -15.50 6.32
N GLY A 280 5.21 -14.73 6.22
CA GLY A 280 4.96 -13.57 7.07
C GLY A 280 5.80 -12.35 6.74
N LEU A 281 6.11 -11.56 7.78
CA LEU A 281 6.81 -10.27 7.68
C LEU A 281 8.23 -10.37 8.22
N ARG A 282 9.23 -9.91 7.44
CA ARG A 282 10.63 -9.76 7.87
C ARG A 282 11.01 -8.28 7.97
N ILE A 283 11.76 -7.91 9.01
CA ILE A 283 12.00 -6.52 9.40
C ILE A 283 13.50 -6.27 9.53
N PHE A 284 14.03 -5.34 8.74
CA PHE A 284 15.33 -4.69 8.91
C PHE A 284 15.13 -3.18 8.93
N GLY A 285 16.08 -2.43 9.54
CA GLY A 285 16.02 -0.97 9.64
C GLY A 285 15.36 -0.47 10.93
N ASP A 286 15.28 0.85 11.06
CA ASP A 286 14.99 1.54 12.31
C ASP A 286 13.59 2.14 12.37
N ASP A 287 13.12 2.37 13.61
CA ASP A 287 11.94 3.18 13.93
C ASP A 287 10.64 2.68 13.22
N HIS A 288 10.55 1.41 12.84
CA HIS A 288 9.36 0.84 12.24
C HIS A 288 8.26 0.62 13.27
N GLN A 289 7.01 0.72 12.83
CA GLN A 289 5.84 0.40 13.64
C GLN A 289 5.00 -0.69 12.95
N ILE A 290 4.90 -1.85 13.62
CA ILE A 290 4.24 -3.07 13.14
C ILE A 290 3.08 -3.38 14.07
N PHE A 291 1.86 -3.03 13.69
CA PHE A 291 0.73 -3.12 14.64
C PHE A 291 -0.60 -3.49 13.96
N SER A 292 -1.52 -4.00 14.74
CA SER A 292 -2.86 -4.37 14.28
C SER A 292 -2.87 -5.31 13.06
N ASN A 293 -1.81 -6.13 12.85
CA ASN A 293 -1.78 -7.10 11.79
C ASN A 293 -2.28 -8.47 12.27
N TYR A 294 -2.87 -9.23 11.38
CA TYR A 294 -3.34 -10.58 11.60
C TYR A 294 -2.49 -11.60 10.84
N PHE A 295 -1.99 -12.62 11.55
CA PHE A 295 -1.17 -13.69 10.98
C PHE A 295 -1.77 -15.04 11.31
N GLU A 296 -2.15 -15.84 10.33
CA GLU A 296 -2.68 -17.18 10.53
C GLU A 296 -1.97 -18.22 9.65
N ASN A 297 -1.54 -19.34 10.26
CA ASN A 297 -0.89 -20.47 9.60
C ASN A 297 0.38 -20.06 8.82
N CYS A 298 1.10 -19.06 9.27
CA CYS A 298 2.37 -18.66 8.67
C CYS A 298 3.49 -19.62 9.07
N SER A 299 4.48 -19.82 8.17
CA SER A 299 5.68 -20.55 8.54
C SER A 299 6.51 -19.78 9.56
N SER A 300 6.54 -18.44 9.47
CA SER A 300 7.11 -17.53 10.47
C SER A 300 6.32 -16.23 10.43
N ALA A 301 5.53 -15.90 11.46
CA ALA A 301 4.64 -14.76 11.39
C ALA A 301 5.42 -13.43 11.33
N ILE A 302 6.34 -13.20 12.28
CA ILE A 302 7.18 -12.00 12.35
C ILE A 302 8.64 -12.41 12.50
N VAL A 303 9.48 -11.99 11.56
CA VAL A 303 10.92 -12.27 11.56
C VAL A 303 11.67 -10.97 11.83
N ILE A 304 12.24 -10.82 13.02
CA ILE A 304 13.12 -9.72 13.37
C ILE A 304 14.47 -9.99 12.71
N GLY A 305 14.96 -9.09 11.89
CA GLY A 305 16.22 -9.23 11.19
C GLY A 305 17.41 -9.33 12.16
N ASN A 306 18.39 -10.16 11.79
CA ASN A 306 19.69 -10.15 12.43
C ASN A 306 20.63 -9.39 11.50
N GLY A 307 20.76 -8.08 11.70
CA GLY A 307 21.48 -7.16 10.83
C GLY A 307 23.00 -7.42 10.81
N ASP A 308 23.68 -6.87 9.81
CA ASP A 308 25.15 -6.94 9.66
C ASP A 308 25.78 -5.56 9.41
N GLY A 309 25.00 -4.48 9.61
CA GLY A 309 25.46 -3.10 9.50
C GLY A 309 24.50 -2.12 10.15
N GLU A 310 24.97 -0.91 10.37
CA GLU A 310 24.23 0.26 10.84
C GLU A 310 24.15 1.26 9.68
N VAL A 311 23.17 1.14 8.82
CA VAL A 311 23.10 1.91 7.57
C VAL A 311 22.90 3.39 7.83
N ALA A 312 22.09 3.75 8.83
CA ALA A 312 21.88 5.13 9.23
C ALA A 312 23.17 5.80 9.76
N ASP A 313 24.08 5.00 10.32
CA ASP A 313 25.37 5.46 10.89
C ASP A 313 26.55 5.31 9.91
N GLY A 314 26.26 5.11 8.63
CA GLY A 314 27.26 5.15 7.56
C GLY A 314 27.77 3.80 7.07
N ALA A 315 27.15 2.69 7.46
CA ALA A 315 27.40 1.39 6.83
C ALA A 315 26.98 1.40 5.35
N GLN A 316 27.45 0.42 4.58
CA GLN A 316 27.09 0.30 3.17
C GLN A 316 25.57 0.12 3.00
N LEU A 317 24.98 0.86 2.05
CA LEU A 317 23.53 0.80 1.77
C LEU A 317 23.02 -0.59 1.35
N THR A 318 23.93 -1.51 0.99
CA THR A 318 23.62 -2.91 0.67
C THR A 318 23.58 -3.84 1.88
N SER A 319 24.09 -3.40 3.04
CA SER A 319 24.05 -4.15 4.30
C SER A 319 22.63 -4.40 4.75
N HIS A 320 22.41 -5.46 5.51
CA HIS A 320 21.16 -5.64 6.23
C HIS A 320 21.22 -4.77 7.48
N ASP A 321 20.49 -3.65 7.45
CA ASP A 321 20.47 -2.73 8.57
C ASP A 321 19.96 -3.42 9.83
N ARG A 322 20.67 -3.23 10.94
CA ARG A 322 20.24 -3.80 12.21
C ARG A 322 18.94 -3.16 12.66
N PRO A 323 17.86 -3.93 12.91
CA PRO A 323 16.64 -3.34 13.45
C PRO A 323 16.89 -2.65 14.79
N ASP A 324 16.53 -1.38 14.89
CA ASP A 324 16.60 -0.61 16.11
C ASP A 324 15.30 0.16 16.38
N ARG A 325 14.87 0.26 17.64
CA ARG A 325 13.67 1.01 18.05
C ARG A 325 12.39 0.60 17.27
N VAL A 326 12.27 -0.68 16.93
CA VAL A 326 11.06 -1.19 16.25
C VAL A 326 9.98 -1.50 17.28
N LEU A 327 8.75 -1.05 17.00
CA LEU A 327 7.56 -1.39 17.76
C LEU A 327 6.79 -2.51 17.07
N ILE A 328 6.57 -3.63 17.75
CA ILE A 328 5.74 -4.77 17.35
C ILE A 328 4.62 -4.90 18.38
N ALA A 329 3.45 -4.33 18.09
CA ALA A 329 2.42 -4.24 19.10
C ALA A 329 1.00 -4.45 18.54
N PHE A 330 0.09 -4.94 19.37
CA PHE A 330 -1.31 -5.11 18.99
C PHE A 330 -1.49 -5.99 17.74
N ASN A 331 -0.66 -7.00 17.54
CA ASN A 331 -0.86 -7.99 16.47
C ASN A 331 -1.54 -9.24 17.03
N THR A 332 -2.26 -9.96 16.17
CA THR A 332 -2.86 -11.26 16.51
C THR A 332 -2.21 -12.34 15.65
N LEU A 333 -1.55 -13.29 16.30
CA LEU A 333 -0.80 -14.37 15.68
C LEU A 333 -1.49 -15.69 16.04
N VAL A 334 -1.99 -16.43 15.03
CA VAL A 334 -2.79 -17.64 15.25
C VAL A 334 -2.21 -18.85 14.52
N ASN A 335 -1.94 -19.92 15.23
CA ASN A 335 -1.52 -21.22 14.70
C ASN A 335 -0.29 -21.14 13.76
N ASN A 336 0.63 -20.21 13.98
CA ASN A 336 1.84 -20.11 13.17
C ASN A 336 2.86 -21.15 13.59
N LYS A 337 3.63 -21.68 12.64
CA LYS A 337 4.70 -22.65 12.96
C LYS A 337 5.76 -22.00 13.84
N GLU A 338 6.10 -20.74 13.55
CA GLU A 338 6.93 -19.86 14.37
C GLU A 338 6.23 -18.51 14.48
N ASN A 339 6.16 -17.95 15.69
CA ASN A 339 5.42 -16.70 15.89
C ASN A 339 6.36 -15.49 15.74
N ILE A 340 7.19 -15.16 16.71
CA ILE A 340 8.16 -14.07 16.63
C ILE A 340 9.56 -14.68 16.67
N ILE A 341 10.33 -14.49 15.61
CA ILE A 341 11.66 -15.10 15.54
C ILE A 341 12.75 -14.09 15.14
N GLN A 342 13.96 -14.34 15.62
CA GLN A 342 15.19 -13.82 15.05
C GLN A 342 16.10 -15.01 14.72
N THR A 343 16.46 -15.14 13.44
CA THR A 343 17.33 -16.24 13.01
C THR A 343 18.80 -15.98 13.32
N ALA A 344 19.56 -17.03 13.61
CA ALA A 344 21.01 -16.92 13.76
C ALA A 344 21.65 -16.45 12.43
N ARG A 345 22.67 -15.61 12.57
CA ARG A 345 23.47 -15.14 11.44
C ARG A 345 24.94 -15.08 11.85
N LYS A 346 25.82 -15.60 11.00
CA LYS A 346 27.27 -15.45 11.21
C LYS A 346 27.64 -13.97 11.14
N ASN A 347 28.30 -13.46 12.19
CA ASN A 347 28.64 -12.05 12.36
C ASN A 347 27.42 -11.10 12.38
N GLY A 348 26.23 -11.61 12.71
CA GLY A 348 25.05 -10.78 12.88
C GLY A 348 25.17 -9.88 14.11
N MET A 349 24.75 -8.64 13.97
CA MET A 349 24.71 -7.64 15.05
C MET A 349 23.41 -7.75 15.87
N GLY A 350 22.47 -8.58 15.42
CA GLY A 350 21.19 -8.77 16.07
C GLY A 350 20.19 -7.67 15.76
N ALA A 351 19.40 -7.30 16.79
CA ALA A 351 18.47 -6.20 16.81
C ALA A 351 18.51 -5.54 18.19
N THR A 352 18.20 -4.25 18.28
CA THR A 352 18.30 -3.51 19.55
C THR A 352 17.05 -2.68 19.85
N SER A 353 16.75 -2.48 21.13
CA SER A 353 15.64 -1.64 21.60
C SER A 353 14.27 -2.00 20.97
N ILE A 354 14.04 -3.27 20.73
CA ILE A 354 12.79 -3.75 20.14
C ILE A 354 11.71 -3.80 21.24
N THR A 355 10.56 -3.23 20.98
CA THR A 355 9.39 -3.32 21.85
C THR A 355 8.39 -4.30 21.27
N VAL A 356 8.05 -5.35 22.04
CA VAL A 356 7.00 -6.33 21.69
C VAL A 356 5.90 -6.26 22.75
N ALA A 357 4.76 -5.65 22.42
CA ALA A 357 3.77 -5.35 23.44
C ALA A 357 2.32 -5.56 22.97
N ASN A 358 1.48 -6.01 23.89
CA ASN A 358 0.05 -6.13 23.68
C ASN A 358 -0.34 -6.97 22.44
N ASN A 359 0.45 -8.00 22.12
CA ASN A 359 0.11 -8.95 21.07
C ASN A 359 -0.66 -10.14 21.64
N ILE A 360 -1.57 -10.72 20.86
CA ILE A 360 -2.15 -12.05 21.15
C ILE A 360 -1.41 -13.09 20.32
N ILE A 361 -0.88 -14.12 20.98
CA ILE A 361 -0.24 -15.26 20.33
C ILE A 361 -0.98 -16.52 20.77
N GLN A 362 -1.73 -17.11 19.83
CA GLN A 362 -2.58 -18.28 20.10
C GLN A 362 -2.21 -19.47 19.22
N GLY A 363 -1.89 -20.57 19.83
CA GLY A 363 -1.58 -21.82 19.14
C GLY A 363 -0.22 -21.82 18.42
N GLY A 364 0.10 -22.94 17.79
CA GLY A 364 1.31 -23.09 16.99
C GLY A 364 2.59 -23.35 17.79
N GLY A 365 3.71 -22.84 17.27
CA GLY A 365 5.04 -23.04 17.84
C GLY A 365 5.34 -22.19 19.08
N PRO A 366 6.64 -22.03 19.45
CA PRO A 366 7.04 -21.10 20.52
C PRO A 366 6.55 -19.68 20.26
N ALA A 367 6.23 -18.93 21.33
CA ALA A 367 5.80 -17.55 21.20
C ALA A 367 6.91 -16.65 20.65
N ALA A 368 8.14 -16.82 21.13
CA ALA A 368 9.31 -16.15 20.56
C ALA A 368 10.55 -17.05 20.56
N THR A 369 11.42 -16.90 19.54
CA THR A 369 12.73 -17.56 19.47
C THR A 369 13.76 -16.55 18.97
N ILE A 370 14.70 -16.15 19.81
CA ILE A 370 15.68 -15.10 19.54
C ILE A 370 17.09 -15.73 19.50
N ALA A 371 17.66 -15.85 18.30
CA ALA A 371 18.93 -16.54 18.08
C ALA A 371 20.11 -15.59 17.75
N GLY A 372 20.08 -14.35 18.22
CA GLY A 372 21.15 -13.38 18.02
C GLY A 372 21.22 -12.34 19.15
N PRO A 373 22.17 -11.40 19.08
CA PRO A 373 22.20 -10.27 20.01
C PRO A 373 20.86 -9.51 20.02
N TYR A 374 20.35 -9.24 21.22
CA TYR A 374 19.04 -8.59 21.39
C TYR A 374 19.06 -7.67 22.62
N PRO A 375 19.91 -6.63 22.60
CA PRO A 375 20.04 -5.73 23.76
C PRO A 375 18.83 -4.80 23.91
N ASN A 376 18.53 -4.47 25.17
CA ASN A 376 17.49 -3.54 25.58
C ASN A 376 16.07 -3.85 25.06
N PRO A 377 15.63 -5.13 25.05
CA PRO A 377 14.27 -5.45 24.62
C PRO A 377 13.25 -5.00 25.64
N GLN A 378 12.04 -4.68 25.15
CA GLN A 378 10.88 -4.42 26.00
C GLN A 378 9.78 -5.41 25.63
N TRP A 379 9.30 -6.18 26.60
CA TRP A 379 8.20 -7.13 26.48
C TRP A 379 7.13 -6.77 27.49
N ALA A 380 5.90 -6.51 27.06
CA ALA A 380 4.84 -6.10 27.97
C ALA A 380 3.45 -6.44 27.47
N GLY A 381 2.56 -6.90 28.35
CA GLY A 381 1.13 -7.03 28.05
C GLY A 381 0.75 -8.04 26.97
N ASN A 382 1.67 -8.94 26.56
CA ASN A 382 1.32 -9.96 25.58
C ASN A 382 0.47 -11.06 26.19
N ILE A 383 -0.49 -11.59 25.45
CA ILE A 383 -1.31 -12.75 25.84
C ILE A 383 -0.83 -13.98 25.07
N LEU A 384 -0.53 -15.06 25.78
CA LEU A 384 -0.18 -16.36 25.23
C LEU A 384 -1.27 -17.38 25.55
N PHE A 385 -1.74 -18.13 24.54
CA PHE A 385 -2.72 -19.18 24.73
C PHE A 385 -2.47 -20.37 23.80
N ASN A 386 -2.39 -21.57 24.38
CA ASN A 386 -2.16 -22.81 23.62
C ASN A 386 -0.93 -22.80 22.69
N VAL A 387 0.05 -21.94 22.93
CA VAL A 387 1.36 -21.99 22.28
C VAL A 387 2.20 -23.13 22.82
N LYS A 388 3.19 -23.58 22.07
CA LYS A 388 4.11 -24.64 22.53
C LYS A 388 4.79 -24.27 23.85
N ASP A 389 5.34 -23.06 23.92
CA ASP A 389 5.96 -22.44 25.09
C ASP A 389 6.13 -20.94 24.88
N ALA A 390 6.53 -20.19 25.92
CA ALA A 390 6.78 -18.75 25.81
C ALA A 390 8.09 -18.45 25.07
N GLY A 391 9.00 -19.42 24.96
CA GLY A 391 10.33 -19.22 24.38
C GLY A 391 11.13 -18.17 25.12
N ASP A 392 11.68 -17.20 24.38
CA ASP A 392 12.56 -16.17 24.91
C ASP A 392 11.82 -14.94 25.48
N ILE A 393 10.48 -14.95 25.60
CA ILE A 393 9.75 -13.88 26.26
C ILE A 393 9.98 -13.96 27.77
N PRO A 394 10.54 -12.93 28.42
CA PRO A 394 10.82 -12.96 29.85
C PRO A 394 9.55 -12.99 30.70
N ALA A 395 9.65 -13.55 31.88
CA ALA A 395 8.58 -13.49 32.87
C ALA A 395 8.17 -12.01 33.13
N GLY A 396 6.84 -11.77 33.14
CA GLY A 396 6.29 -10.40 33.23
C GLY A 396 6.09 -9.73 31.87
N GLY A 397 6.62 -10.27 30.78
CA GLY A 397 6.35 -9.78 29.41
C GLY A 397 5.06 -10.34 28.81
N TYR A 398 4.42 -11.30 29.48
CA TYR A 398 3.20 -11.96 29.01
C TYR A 398 2.31 -12.47 30.13
N THR A 399 1.07 -12.80 29.79
CA THR A 399 0.10 -13.52 30.62
C THR A 399 -0.40 -14.74 29.86
N ILE A 400 -0.52 -15.91 30.54
CA ILE A 400 -1.12 -17.11 29.96
C ILE A 400 -2.60 -17.12 30.31
N VAL A 401 -3.45 -16.84 29.35
CA VAL A 401 -4.90 -16.80 29.52
C VAL A 401 -5.58 -17.01 28.17
N ASP A 402 -6.78 -17.63 28.16
CA ASP A 402 -7.58 -17.73 26.94
C ASP A 402 -8.10 -16.33 26.52
N PRO A 403 -7.65 -15.81 25.36
CA PRO A 403 -8.11 -14.52 24.87
C PRO A 403 -9.55 -14.53 24.36
N LYS A 404 -10.23 -15.68 24.40
CA LYS A 404 -11.61 -15.88 23.90
C LYS A 404 -11.79 -15.36 22.46
N LEU A 405 -10.86 -15.73 21.59
CA LEU A 405 -11.00 -15.45 20.16
C LEU A 405 -11.98 -16.43 19.52
N ALA A 406 -12.87 -15.93 18.67
CA ALA A 406 -13.75 -16.77 17.85
C ALA A 406 -13.71 -16.37 16.38
N LYS A 407 -13.75 -17.37 15.48
CA LYS A 407 -13.85 -17.12 14.06
C LYS A 407 -15.21 -16.54 13.69
N THR A 408 -15.20 -15.43 13.00
CA THR A 408 -16.39 -14.81 12.42
C THR A 408 -16.73 -15.44 11.07
N SER A 409 -17.82 -14.99 10.46
CA SER A 409 -18.21 -15.41 9.11
C SER A 409 -17.18 -15.06 8.02
N THR A 410 -16.30 -14.11 8.28
CA THR A 410 -15.18 -13.75 7.40
C THR A 410 -14.01 -14.71 7.49
N GLY A 411 -14.04 -15.65 8.45
CA GLY A 411 -13.03 -16.69 8.63
C GLY A 411 -11.82 -16.29 9.47
N ILE A 412 -11.78 -15.08 10.04
CA ILE A 412 -10.74 -14.61 10.95
C ILE A 412 -11.20 -14.56 12.40
N TYR A 413 -10.26 -14.56 13.32
CA TYR A 413 -10.54 -14.54 14.75
C TYR A 413 -10.67 -13.11 15.26
N HIS A 414 -11.79 -12.84 15.97
CA HIS A 414 -12.06 -11.59 16.67
C HIS A 414 -12.25 -11.83 18.16
N LEU A 415 -12.09 -10.78 18.95
CA LEU A 415 -12.38 -10.77 20.37
C LEU A 415 -13.87 -11.04 20.62
N GLN A 416 -14.17 -11.77 21.66
CA GLN A 416 -15.54 -12.00 22.10
C GLN A 416 -15.83 -11.23 23.39
N PRO A 417 -17.08 -10.84 23.64
CA PRO A 417 -17.47 -10.22 24.90
C PRO A 417 -16.98 -11.00 26.11
N GLY A 418 -16.36 -10.29 27.05
CA GLY A 418 -15.74 -10.89 28.24
C GLY A 418 -14.35 -11.51 27.97
N SER A 419 -13.72 -11.20 26.86
CA SER A 419 -12.30 -11.50 26.66
C SER A 419 -11.44 -10.76 27.67
N PRO A 420 -10.39 -11.39 28.24
CA PRO A 420 -9.42 -10.71 29.10
C PRO A 420 -8.48 -9.76 28.33
N ALA A 421 -8.59 -9.68 27.01
CA ALA A 421 -7.84 -8.74 26.18
C ALA A 421 -8.50 -7.37 26.11
N ILE A 422 -9.82 -7.30 26.38
CA ILE A 422 -10.61 -6.06 26.27
C ILE A 422 -10.19 -5.09 27.38
N ASP A 423 -9.86 -3.84 27.00
CA ASP A 423 -9.49 -2.75 27.91
C ASP A 423 -8.26 -3.05 28.79
N HIS A 424 -7.38 -3.98 28.38
CA HIS A 424 -6.26 -4.44 29.21
C HIS A 424 -4.88 -4.19 28.62
N ALA A 425 -4.76 -3.41 27.57
CA ALA A 425 -3.46 -3.03 27.04
C ALA A 425 -2.64 -2.24 28.05
N VAL A 426 -1.35 -2.53 28.13
CA VAL A 426 -0.42 -1.84 29.02
C VAL A 426 0.45 -0.85 28.25
N GLY A 427 0.80 0.26 28.88
CA GLY A 427 1.60 1.31 28.24
C GLY A 427 0.78 2.37 27.53
N SER A 428 1.44 3.24 26.78
CA SER A 428 0.81 4.35 26.04
C SER A 428 1.27 4.35 24.58
N TYR A 429 0.33 4.25 23.65
CA TYR A 429 0.59 4.13 22.22
C TYR A 429 -0.28 5.12 21.42
N PRO A 430 -0.08 6.42 21.57
CA PRO A 430 -0.95 7.45 20.98
C PRO A 430 -0.95 7.47 19.44
N GLY A 431 0.04 6.82 18.81
CA GLY A 431 0.14 6.67 17.36
C GLY A 431 -0.73 5.55 16.79
N ILE A 432 -1.16 4.59 17.63
CA ILE A 432 -1.96 3.44 17.20
C ILE A 432 -3.44 3.78 17.34
N LYS A 433 -4.08 4.15 16.24
CA LYS A 433 -5.44 4.70 16.22
C LYS A 433 -6.48 3.75 15.65
N PHE A 434 -6.06 2.77 14.87
CA PHE A 434 -6.95 1.86 14.15
C PHE A 434 -6.55 0.41 14.40
N ASP A 435 -7.54 -0.44 14.41
CA ASP A 435 -7.41 -1.87 14.50
C ASP A 435 -7.26 -2.54 13.12
N MET A 436 -7.31 -3.88 13.07
CA MET A 436 -7.20 -4.62 11.82
C MET A 436 -8.39 -4.39 10.88
N ASP A 437 -9.57 -4.09 11.40
CA ASP A 437 -10.79 -3.86 10.63
C ASP A 437 -10.97 -2.37 10.24
N GLY A 438 -9.97 -1.53 10.54
CA GLY A 438 -10.01 -0.09 10.28
C GLY A 438 -10.93 0.66 11.25
N GLN A 439 -11.38 0.03 12.32
CA GLN A 439 -12.18 0.66 13.37
C GLN A 439 -11.28 1.46 14.30
N SER A 440 -11.81 2.55 14.85
CA SER A 440 -11.03 3.39 15.77
C SER A 440 -10.85 2.70 17.11
N ARG A 441 -9.61 2.63 17.59
CA ARG A 441 -9.30 2.17 18.94
C ARG A 441 -9.68 3.19 19.98
N THR A 442 -10.23 2.76 21.09
CA THR A 442 -10.69 3.57 22.21
C THR A 442 -9.88 3.25 23.48
N VAL A 443 -9.59 4.27 24.28
CA VAL A 443 -8.84 4.09 25.54
C VAL A 443 -9.79 3.72 26.68
N PRO A 444 -9.52 2.66 27.44
CA PRO A 444 -8.36 1.74 27.39
C PRO A 444 -8.37 0.87 26.12
N LEU A 445 -7.19 0.55 25.55
CA LEU A 445 -7.07 -0.22 24.32
C LEU A 445 -7.22 -1.72 24.59
N ASP A 446 -7.71 -2.45 23.60
CA ASP A 446 -7.72 -3.90 23.60
C ASP A 446 -6.37 -4.48 23.19
N ILE A 447 -5.98 -5.62 23.77
CA ILE A 447 -4.79 -6.38 23.37
C ILE A 447 -5.10 -7.15 22.08
N GLY A 448 -4.16 -7.15 21.12
CA GLY A 448 -4.31 -7.85 19.84
C GLY A 448 -4.68 -6.92 18.69
N ALA A 449 -4.91 -7.51 17.52
CA ALA A 449 -5.16 -6.76 16.28
C ALA A 449 -6.57 -6.16 16.20
N ASP A 450 -7.51 -6.75 16.93
CA ASP A 450 -8.92 -6.37 16.99
C ASP A 450 -9.17 -5.40 18.15
N GLU A 451 -10.10 -4.51 17.97
CA GLU A 451 -10.71 -3.68 19.01
C GLU A 451 -12.19 -4.01 19.03
N LEU A 452 -12.72 -4.52 20.14
CA LEU A 452 -14.14 -4.83 20.23
C LEU A 452 -14.99 -3.57 20.09
N SER A 453 -15.64 -3.41 18.95
CA SER A 453 -16.36 -2.18 18.59
C SER A 453 -17.63 -2.46 17.83
N ASP A 454 -18.65 -1.61 18.05
CA ASP A 454 -19.89 -1.58 17.25
C ASP A 454 -19.77 -0.64 16.03
N SER A 455 -18.62 -0.03 15.82
CA SER A 455 -18.37 0.86 14.68
C SER A 455 -18.37 0.07 13.37
N PRO A 456 -18.75 0.68 12.23
CA PRO A 456 -18.67 -0.01 10.95
C PRO A 456 -17.25 -0.48 10.62
N VAL A 457 -17.13 -1.72 10.16
CA VAL A 457 -15.88 -2.27 9.60
C VAL A 457 -15.51 -1.51 8.34
N GLN A 458 -14.28 -1.01 8.26
CA GLN A 458 -13.73 -0.25 7.14
C GLN A 458 -12.75 -1.07 6.29
N ALA A 459 -12.16 -2.09 6.89
CA ALA A 459 -11.20 -2.99 6.23
C ALA A 459 -11.56 -4.44 6.53
N HIS A 460 -11.28 -5.35 5.61
CA HIS A 460 -11.56 -6.77 5.76
C HIS A 460 -10.59 -7.60 4.92
N VAL A 461 -10.58 -8.91 5.11
CA VAL A 461 -9.82 -9.83 4.26
C VAL A 461 -10.33 -9.74 2.83
N LEU A 462 -9.45 -9.28 1.93
CA LEU A 462 -9.80 -9.07 0.53
C LEU A 462 -9.94 -10.39 -0.22
N ASN A 463 -10.84 -10.39 -1.20
CA ASN A 463 -11.01 -11.46 -2.18
C ASN A 463 -10.96 -10.87 -3.61
N PRO A 464 -10.89 -11.70 -4.66
CA PRO A 464 -10.78 -11.20 -6.04
C PRO A 464 -11.94 -10.31 -6.52
N ALA A 465 -13.07 -10.28 -5.80
CA ALA A 465 -14.19 -9.39 -6.13
C ALA A 465 -14.01 -7.97 -5.56
N ASP A 466 -13.08 -7.79 -4.62
CA ASP A 466 -12.81 -6.50 -3.96
C ASP A 466 -11.72 -5.69 -4.68
N VAL A 467 -10.96 -6.30 -5.57
CA VAL A 467 -9.74 -5.73 -6.17
C VAL A 467 -9.62 -6.06 -7.67
N GLY A 468 -8.71 -5.35 -8.36
CA GLY A 468 -8.42 -5.62 -9.75
C GLY A 468 -9.37 -4.94 -10.74
N TYR A 469 -9.17 -5.23 -12.02
CA TYR A 469 -9.76 -4.46 -13.12
C TYR A 469 -11.29 -4.56 -13.26
N ASN A 470 -11.90 -5.59 -12.66
CA ASN A 470 -13.35 -5.85 -12.77
C ASN A 470 -14.19 -5.18 -11.67
N VAL A 471 -13.58 -4.56 -10.69
CA VAL A 471 -14.30 -3.89 -9.61
C VAL A 471 -14.94 -2.61 -10.14
N LYS A 472 -16.24 -2.45 -9.86
CA LYS A 472 -17.05 -1.31 -10.34
C LYS A 472 -17.06 -0.16 -9.33
#